data_4700e3d24c763aa3af59f2779f9e19b4
#
_entry.id   4700e3d24c763aa3af59f2779f9e19b4
#
_cell.length_a   1.000
_cell.length_b   1.000
_cell.length_c   1.000
_cell.angle_alpha   90.00
_cell.angle_beta   90.00
_cell.angle_gamma   90.00
#
_symmetry.space_group_name_H-M   'P 1'
#
loop_
_entity.id
_entity.type
_entity.pdbx_description
1 polymer ?
#
loop_
_entity_poly.entity_id
_entity_poly.type
_entity_poly.pdbx_seq_one_letter_code
_entity_poly.pdbx_strand_id
1 'polypeptide(L)'
;MTLVDFTAAWCPPCRVLGAVLAALVPAYAGRVRFTAVDVDAEPALAERFGVRAMPTVVLLRDGREVGRVVGSRPRAFVAGMLDRALAGDMAIAGP
;
A
#
# COMPACT_ATOMS: atom_id res chain seq x y z
N MET A 1 7.87 -6.12 -7.22
CA MET A 1 7.09 -5.74 -6.02
C MET A 1 6.03 -4.73 -6.40
N THR A 2 4.84 -4.91 -5.88
CA THR A 2 3.72 -3.99 -6.12
C THR A 2 3.18 -3.50 -4.79
N LEU A 3 2.99 -2.20 -4.67
CA LEU A 3 2.27 -1.59 -3.57
C LEU A 3 0.88 -1.25 -4.07
N VAL A 4 -0.14 -1.80 -3.41
CA VAL A 4 -1.53 -1.54 -3.74
C VAL A 4 -2.13 -0.66 -2.65
N ASP A 5 -2.59 0.52 -3.03
CA ASP A 5 -3.23 1.47 -2.13
C ASP A 5 -4.74 1.36 -2.32
N PHE A 6 -5.42 0.71 -1.37
CA PHE A 6 -6.87 0.65 -1.38
C PHE A 6 -7.39 1.95 -0.79
N THR A 7 -8.08 2.71 -1.61
CA THR A 7 -8.45 4.08 -1.32
C THR A 7 -9.93 4.34 -1.65
N ALA A 8 -10.43 5.49 -1.24
CA ALA A 8 -11.77 5.93 -1.58
C ALA A 8 -11.77 7.45 -1.73
N ALA A 9 -12.59 7.94 -2.66
CA ALA A 9 -12.62 9.38 -2.95
C ALA A 9 -13.12 10.22 -1.76
N TRP A 10 -13.98 9.62 -0.93
CA TRP A 10 -14.58 10.31 0.22
C TRP A 10 -13.71 10.28 1.47
N CYS A 11 -12.53 9.75 1.39
CA CYS A 11 -11.70 9.44 2.56
C CYS A 11 -10.54 10.45 2.69
N PRO A 12 -10.60 11.40 3.65
CA PRO A 12 -9.50 12.35 3.81
C PRO A 12 -8.15 11.73 4.15
N PRO A 13 -8.05 10.72 5.05
CA PRO A 13 -6.76 10.07 5.29
C PRO A 13 -6.19 9.39 4.05
N CYS A 14 -7.05 8.94 3.14
CA CYS A 14 -6.59 8.33 1.89
C CYS A 14 -5.89 9.35 1.02
N ARG A 15 -6.39 10.58 0.98
CA ARG A 15 -5.74 11.64 0.21
C ARG A 15 -4.39 12.01 0.79
N VAL A 16 -4.28 12.02 2.11
CA VAL A 16 -3.00 12.30 2.78
C VAL A 16 -1.98 11.23 2.42
N LEU A 17 -2.38 9.97 2.53
CA LEU A 17 -1.48 8.87 2.17
C LEU A 17 -1.14 8.89 0.69
N GLY A 18 -2.10 9.20 -0.17
CA GLY A 18 -1.86 9.28 -1.61
C GLY A 18 -0.74 10.26 -1.95
N ALA A 19 -0.69 11.40 -1.28
CA ALA A 19 0.39 12.37 -1.48
C ALA A 19 1.74 11.81 -0.99
N VAL A 20 1.75 11.09 0.13
CA VAL A 20 2.94 10.44 0.65
C VAL A 20 3.47 9.42 -0.37
N LEU A 21 2.58 8.60 -0.91
CA LEU A 21 2.97 7.57 -1.87
C LEU A 21 3.48 8.20 -3.17
N ALA A 22 2.80 9.22 -3.66
CA ALA A 22 3.23 9.91 -4.86
C ALA A 22 4.65 10.47 -4.71
N ALA A 23 5.00 10.96 -3.53
CA ALA A 23 6.33 11.48 -3.26
C ALA A 23 7.39 10.37 -3.25
N LEU A 24 6.99 9.13 -2.96
CA LEU A 24 7.92 8.01 -2.92
C LEU A 24 8.16 7.35 -4.27
N VAL A 25 7.25 7.53 -5.22
CA VAL A 25 7.34 6.86 -6.52
C VAL A 25 8.71 6.99 -7.19
N PRO A 26 9.30 8.20 -7.30
CA PRO A 26 10.59 8.32 -7.98
C PRO A 26 11.71 7.54 -7.30
N ALA A 27 11.68 7.45 -5.97
CA ALA A 27 12.75 6.76 -5.24
C ALA A 27 12.73 5.24 -5.44
N TYR A 28 11.59 4.71 -5.87
CA TYR A 28 11.42 3.25 -6.02
C TYR A 28 11.15 2.84 -7.47
N ALA A 29 11.31 3.74 -8.41
CA ALA A 29 11.09 3.46 -9.82
C ALA A 29 11.93 2.25 -10.25
N GLY A 30 11.29 1.32 -10.96
CA GLY A 30 11.95 0.10 -11.41
C GLY A 30 12.01 -1.01 -10.37
N ARG A 31 11.73 -0.71 -9.10
CA ARG A 31 11.75 -1.71 -8.04
C ARG A 31 10.38 -1.96 -7.45
N VAL A 32 9.53 -0.96 -7.37
CA VAL A 32 8.18 -1.06 -6.84
C VAL A 32 7.22 -0.42 -7.82
N ARG A 33 6.16 -1.14 -8.15
CA ARG A 33 5.03 -0.59 -8.88
C ARG A 33 4.01 -0.09 -7.87
N PHE A 34 3.62 1.17 -7.99
CA PHE A 34 2.58 1.74 -7.15
C PHE A 34 1.27 1.75 -7.94
N THR A 35 0.22 1.22 -7.34
CA THR A 35 -1.10 1.24 -7.95
C THR A 35 -2.15 1.55 -6.90
N ALA A 36 -3.24 2.17 -7.32
CA ALA A 36 -4.34 2.51 -6.43
C ALA A 36 -5.59 1.78 -6.87
N VAL A 37 -6.35 1.30 -5.90
CA VAL A 37 -7.63 0.63 -6.13
C VAL A 37 -8.69 1.42 -5.37
N ASP A 38 -9.65 1.97 -6.11
CA ASP A 38 -10.82 2.62 -5.52
C ASP A 38 -11.79 1.53 -5.08
N VAL A 39 -12.01 1.43 -3.77
CA VAL A 39 -12.83 0.34 -3.23
C VAL A 39 -14.30 0.46 -3.64
N ASP A 40 -14.76 1.65 -3.99
CA ASP A 40 -16.13 1.84 -4.45
C ASP A 40 -16.28 1.38 -5.91
N ALA A 41 -15.23 1.55 -6.70
CA ALA A 41 -15.23 1.08 -8.09
C ALA A 41 -14.92 -0.41 -8.20
N GLU A 42 -14.15 -0.95 -7.25
CA GLU A 42 -13.69 -2.33 -7.26
C GLU A 42 -14.02 -3.04 -5.94
N PRO A 43 -15.30 -3.12 -5.56
CA PRO A 43 -15.65 -3.70 -4.26
C PRO A 43 -15.28 -5.18 -4.14
N ALA A 44 -15.35 -5.93 -5.23
CA ALA A 44 -14.99 -7.35 -5.20
C ALA A 44 -13.51 -7.54 -4.91
N LEU A 45 -12.66 -6.66 -5.44
CA LEU A 45 -11.23 -6.75 -5.21
C LEU A 45 -10.89 -6.38 -3.76
N ALA A 46 -11.53 -5.35 -3.22
CA ALA A 46 -11.36 -4.97 -1.83
C ALA A 46 -11.76 -6.12 -0.89
N GLU A 47 -12.88 -6.77 -1.20
CA GLU A 47 -13.35 -7.91 -0.41
C GLU A 47 -12.36 -9.07 -0.50
N ARG A 48 -11.85 -9.33 -1.68
CA ARG A 48 -10.90 -10.42 -1.90
C ARG A 48 -9.65 -10.26 -1.06
N PHE A 49 -9.19 -9.03 -0.87
CA PHE A 49 -8.04 -8.74 -0.02
C PHE A 49 -8.41 -8.52 1.44
N GLY A 50 -9.68 -8.64 1.79
CA GLY A 50 -10.12 -8.46 3.16
C GLY A 50 -9.98 -7.04 3.68
N VAL A 51 -10.09 -6.05 2.79
CA VAL A 51 -9.95 -4.65 3.16
C VAL A 51 -11.22 -4.17 3.85
N ARG A 52 -11.09 -3.67 5.08
CA ARG A 52 -12.23 -3.24 5.89
C ARG A 52 -12.13 -1.78 6.34
N ALA A 53 -10.98 -1.18 6.19
CA ALA A 53 -10.76 0.20 6.60
C ALA A 53 -9.89 0.88 5.56
N MET A 54 -10.06 2.19 5.42
CA MET A 54 -9.32 2.98 4.45
C MET A 54 -8.42 3.97 5.15
N PRO A 55 -7.25 4.20 4.61
CA PRO A 55 -6.62 3.46 3.52
C PRO A 55 -6.02 2.15 4.02
N THR A 56 -5.88 1.18 3.14
CA THR A 56 -5.11 -0.04 3.40
C THR A 56 -4.08 -0.18 2.30
N VAL A 57 -2.83 -0.36 2.70
CA VAL A 57 -1.73 -0.60 1.76
C VAL A 57 -1.34 -2.06 1.86
N VAL A 58 -1.28 -2.74 0.71
CA VAL A 58 -0.86 -4.13 0.63
C VAL A 58 0.36 -4.21 -0.24
N LEU A 59 1.38 -4.91 0.22
CA LEU A 59 2.57 -5.19 -0.57
C LEU A 59 2.48 -6.58 -1.15
N LEU A 60 2.69 -6.69 -2.46
CA LEU A 60 2.67 -7.97 -3.16
C LEU A 60 4.05 -8.23 -3.78
N ARG A 61 4.53 -9.44 -3.62
CA ARG A 61 5.70 -9.94 -4.32
C ARG A 61 5.31 -11.21 -5.06
N ASP A 62 5.47 -11.19 -6.38
CA ASP A 62 5.09 -12.33 -7.22
C ASP A 62 3.64 -12.76 -6.97
N GLY A 63 2.76 -11.78 -6.81
CA GLY A 63 1.34 -12.01 -6.61
C GLY A 63 0.95 -12.43 -5.20
N ARG A 64 1.89 -12.49 -4.26
CA ARG A 64 1.62 -12.91 -2.89
C ARG A 64 1.73 -11.73 -1.94
N GLU A 65 0.81 -11.65 -0.99
CA GLU A 65 0.85 -10.60 0.01
C GLU A 65 2.01 -10.86 0.97
N VAL A 66 2.90 -9.87 1.07
CA VAL A 66 4.07 -9.97 1.94
C VAL A 66 4.05 -8.95 3.06
N GLY A 67 3.09 -8.04 3.05
CA GLY A 67 2.93 -7.07 4.12
C GLY A 67 1.67 -6.26 3.89
N ARG A 68 1.15 -5.67 4.98
CA ARG A 68 0.05 -4.72 4.86
C ARG A 68 0.07 -3.76 6.04
N VAL A 69 -0.47 -2.59 5.82
CA VAL A 69 -0.66 -1.61 6.87
C VAL A 69 -1.98 -0.90 6.65
N VAL A 70 -2.70 -0.67 7.74
CA VAL A 70 -3.98 0.01 7.72
C VAL A 70 -3.81 1.41 8.28
N GLY A 71 -4.39 2.39 7.61
CA GLY A 71 -4.34 3.79 8.02
C GLY A 71 -3.23 4.56 7.33
N SER A 72 -3.33 5.88 7.40
CA SER A 72 -2.32 6.76 6.83
C SER A 72 -1.07 6.71 7.69
N ARG A 73 0.10 6.66 7.05
CA ARG A 73 1.38 6.61 7.74
C ARG A 73 2.33 7.63 7.13
N PRO A 74 3.29 8.13 7.94
CA PRO A 74 4.29 9.06 7.41
C PRO A 74 5.18 8.40 6.36
N ARG A 75 5.81 9.23 5.55
CA ARG A 75 6.69 8.78 4.47
C ARG A 75 7.78 7.85 4.98
N ALA A 76 8.42 8.19 6.10
CA ALA A 76 9.50 7.36 6.63
C ALA A 76 9.04 5.95 7.00
N PHE A 77 7.81 5.82 7.49
CA PHE A 77 7.26 4.51 7.82
C PHE A 77 7.07 3.67 6.55
N VAL A 78 6.47 4.26 5.52
CA VAL A 78 6.21 3.53 4.27
C VAL A 78 7.53 3.18 3.59
N ALA A 79 8.48 4.11 3.55
CA ALA A 79 9.79 3.84 2.97
C ALA A 79 10.50 2.70 3.70
N GLY A 80 10.47 2.71 5.03
CA GLY A 80 11.07 1.65 5.82
C GLY A 80 10.44 0.29 5.53
N MET A 81 9.12 0.25 5.38
CA MET A 81 8.42 -0.97 5.04
C MET A 81 8.82 -1.49 3.66
N LEU A 82 8.89 -0.59 2.68
CA LEU A 82 9.31 -0.96 1.33
C LEU A 82 10.75 -1.45 1.32
N ASP A 83 11.63 -0.76 2.02
CA ASP A 83 13.05 -1.13 2.05
C ASP A 83 13.25 -2.52 2.66
N ARG A 84 12.54 -2.83 3.75
CA ARG A 84 12.63 -4.16 4.36
C ARG A 84 12.06 -5.23 3.45
N ALA A 85 10.95 -4.95 2.80
CA ALA A 85 10.35 -5.91 1.88
C ALA A 85 11.26 -6.18 0.68
N LEU A 86 11.88 -5.13 0.15
CA LEU A 86 12.82 -5.27 -0.97
C LEU A 86 14.08 -6.05 -0.57
N ALA A 87 14.49 -5.93 0.68
CA ALA A 87 15.63 -6.66 1.20
C ALA A 87 15.31 -8.13 1.52
N GLY A 88 14.04 -8.52 1.38
CA GLY A 88 13.65 -9.89 1.68
C GLY A 88 13.32 -10.14 3.14
N ASP A 89 13.27 -9.09 3.96
CA ASP A 89 12.88 -9.21 5.35
C ASP A 89 11.35 -9.17 5.45
N MET A 90 10.75 -10.32 5.53
CA MET A 90 9.30 -10.48 5.50
C MET A 90 8.66 -10.45 6.87
N ALA A 91 9.44 -10.20 7.90
CA ALA A 91 8.92 -10.20 9.27
C ALA A 91 8.08 -8.98 9.59
N ILE A 92 7.90 -8.12 8.63
CA ILE A 92 7.09 -6.93 8.79
C ILE A 92 5.61 -7.16 8.63
N ALA A 93 5.20 -8.33 8.41
CA ALA A 93 3.81 -8.59 8.23
C ALA A 93 3.07 -8.19 9.46
N GLY A 94 2.25 -7.43 9.47
CA GLY A 94 1.54 -7.15 10.50
C GLY A 94 0.61 -6.76 10.51
N PRO A 95 -0.27 -6.66 10.90
CA PRO A 95 -1.07 -5.82 11.53
C PRO A 95 -1.54 -5.88 12.26
#